data_f673b28bd73802681ff2ad42d882d93e
#
_entry.id   f673b28bd73802681ff2ad42d882d93e
#
_cell.length_a   1.000
_cell.length_b   1.000
_cell.length_c   1.000
_cell.angle_alpha   90.00
_cell.angle_beta   90.00
_cell.angle_gamma   90.00
#
_symmetry.space_group_name_H-M   'P 1'
#
loop_
_entity.id
_entity.type
_entity.pdbx_description
1 polymer ?
#
loop_
_entity_poly.entity_id
_entity_poly.type
_entity_poly.pdbx_seq_one_letter_code
_entity_poly.pdbx_strand_id
1 'polypeptide(L)'
;MPLGENASYNEAALQIYRDALPGYQVVGIEGFDFADYRCFLNTDALHCRTHEVPEQNMVFIDSRDVYNGTVELQDEYMVKTNVVDYSKTGLETPVIHYSINNATYVEESMIQYKDTTNYTYTFTGLESGDDVKYYISAENEAGYSSTDPTCGQLDPHHFVIN
;
A
#
# COMPACT_ATOMS: atom_id res chain seq x y z
N MET A 1 -16.07 9.45 0.95
CA MET A 1 -17.40 8.90 0.50
C MET A 1 -18.45 9.99 0.69
N PRO A 2 -19.34 10.27 -0.29
CA PRO A 2 -20.45 11.21 -0.11
C PRO A 2 -21.46 10.66 0.90
N LEU A 3 -21.99 11.53 1.76
CA LEU A 3 -23.01 11.20 2.74
C LEU A 3 -24.38 11.62 2.21
N GLY A 4 -25.38 10.76 2.36
CA GLY A 4 -26.78 11.05 2.06
C GLY A 4 -27.54 11.61 3.27
N GLU A 5 -28.86 11.73 3.14
CA GLU A 5 -29.72 12.26 4.22
C GLU A 5 -29.93 11.31 5.39
N ASN A 6 -29.73 10.01 5.17
CA ASN A 6 -30.00 8.99 6.19
C ASN A 6 -28.71 8.59 6.92
N ALA A 7 -28.57 9.03 8.16
CA ALA A 7 -27.39 8.78 8.98
C ALA A 7 -27.07 7.28 9.18
N SER A 8 -28.09 6.42 9.29
CA SER A 8 -27.86 5.00 9.47
C SER A 8 -27.32 4.32 8.21
N TYR A 9 -27.74 4.75 7.03
CA TYR A 9 -27.20 4.27 5.75
C TYR A 9 -25.77 4.80 5.52
N ASN A 10 -25.50 6.04 5.92
CA ASN A 10 -24.18 6.62 5.83
C ASN A 10 -23.16 5.82 6.66
N GLU A 11 -23.50 5.51 7.91
CA GLU A 11 -22.60 4.75 8.78
C GLU A 11 -22.39 3.32 8.27
N ALA A 12 -23.44 2.65 7.81
CA ALA A 12 -23.31 1.32 7.22
C ALA A 12 -22.43 1.33 5.98
N ALA A 13 -22.55 2.33 5.11
CA ALA A 13 -21.72 2.49 3.93
C ALA A 13 -20.26 2.81 4.28
N LEU A 14 -20.02 3.72 5.25
CA LEU A 14 -18.67 4.01 5.75
C LEU A 14 -18.00 2.75 6.31
N GLN A 15 -18.74 1.92 7.03
CA GLN A 15 -18.22 0.67 7.58
C GLN A 15 -17.80 -0.30 6.48
N ILE A 16 -18.59 -0.45 5.41
CA ILE A 16 -18.23 -1.27 4.25
C ILE A 16 -16.90 -0.81 3.62
N TYR A 17 -16.71 0.51 3.49
CA TYR A 17 -15.45 1.03 2.97
C TYR A 17 -14.27 0.82 3.93
N ARG A 18 -14.47 0.95 5.24
CA ARG A 18 -13.42 0.66 6.24
C ARG A 18 -13.01 -0.80 6.21
N ASP A 19 -13.98 -1.71 6.07
CA ASP A 19 -13.74 -3.14 6.00
C ASP A 19 -13.02 -3.55 4.68
N ALA A 20 -13.34 -2.84 3.58
CA ALA A 20 -12.73 -3.10 2.28
C ALA A 20 -11.34 -2.45 2.09
N LEU A 21 -11.01 -1.44 2.88
CA LEU A 21 -9.79 -0.64 2.75
C LEU A 21 -9.04 -0.58 4.10
N PRO A 22 -8.51 -1.71 4.59
CA PRO A 22 -7.75 -1.73 5.84
C PRO A 22 -6.53 -0.81 5.72
N GLY A 23 -6.28 0.00 6.75
CA GLY A 23 -5.19 0.98 6.77
C GLY A 23 -5.52 2.36 6.17
N TYR A 24 -6.65 2.49 5.46
CA TYR A 24 -7.09 3.79 4.94
C TYR A 24 -7.99 4.54 5.92
N GLN A 25 -7.84 5.87 5.96
CA GLN A 25 -8.80 6.73 6.65
C GLN A 25 -10.01 6.97 5.74
N VAL A 26 -11.14 6.33 6.05
CA VAL A 26 -12.39 6.53 5.33
C VAL A 26 -13.14 7.72 5.93
N VAL A 27 -13.29 8.79 5.15
CA VAL A 27 -13.96 10.03 5.55
C VAL A 27 -15.28 10.17 4.82
N GLY A 28 -16.35 10.46 5.58
CA GLY A 28 -17.63 10.88 5.03
C GLY A 28 -17.60 12.37 4.69
N ILE A 29 -18.12 12.75 3.53
CA ILE A 29 -18.21 14.13 3.09
C ILE A 29 -19.68 14.49 2.96
N GLU A 30 -20.14 15.44 3.74
CA GLU A 30 -21.50 15.96 3.64
C GLU A 30 -21.66 16.77 2.33
N GLY A 31 -22.77 16.53 1.64
CA GLY A 31 -23.17 17.38 0.51
C GLY A 31 -23.50 18.78 1.00
N PHE A 32 -23.19 19.78 0.20
CA PHE A 32 -23.61 21.16 0.47
C PHE A 32 -24.77 21.55 -0.46
N ASP A 33 -25.67 22.36 0.09
CA ASP A 33 -26.78 22.92 -0.66
C ASP A 33 -26.26 24.11 -1.50
N PHE A 34 -26.41 24.01 -2.80
CA PHE A 34 -26.16 25.11 -3.70
C PHE A 34 -27.45 25.40 -4.48
N ALA A 35 -28.11 26.51 -4.17
CA ALA A 35 -29.31 26.99 -4.89
C ALA A 35 -30.39 25.89 -5.05
N ASP A 36 -30.84 25.30 -3.94
CA ASP A 36 -31.83 24.21 -3.89
C ASP A 36 -31.36 22.85 -4.46
N TYR A 37 -30.09 22.72 -4.79
CA TYR A 37 -29.49 21.47 -5.25
C TYR A 37 -28.55 20.90 -4.16
N ARG A 38 -28.84 19.70 -3.70
CA ARG A 38 -27.85 18.91 -2.94
C ARG A 38 -26.87 18.29 -3.89
N CYS A 39 -25.64 18.76 -3.85
CA CYS A 39 -24.52 18.12 -4.53
C CYS A 39 -24.36 16.68 -4.01
N PHE A 40 -24.07 15.74 -4.91
CA PHE A 40 -23.90 14.29 -4.76
C PHE A 40 -25.15 13.42 -4.86
N LEU A 41 -26.38 13.96 -4.89
CA LEU A 41 -27.56 13.09 -4.87
C LEU A 41 -27.97 12.51 -6.22
N ASN A 42 -27.78 13.20 -7.33
CA ASN A 42 -28.24 12.70 -8.63
C ASN A 42 -27.38 13.07 -9.85
N THR A 43 -26.47 14.01 -9.74
CA THR A 43 -25.76 14.56 -10.92
C THR A 43 -24.25 14.66 -10.76
N ASP A 44 -23.72 14.58 -9.55
CA ASP A 44 -22.32 14.70 -9.29
C ASP A 44 -21.70 13.34 -8.91
N ALA A 45 -21.13 12.68 -9.90
CA ALA A 45 -20.29 11.52 -9.64
C ALA A 45 -18.95 12.00 -9.06
N LEU A 46 -18.63 11.57 -7.87
CA LEU A 46 -17.35 11.90 -7.20
C LEU A 46 -16.16 11.59 -8.11
N HIS A 47 -16.20 10.47 -8.85
CA HIS A 47 -15.16 10.10 -9.79
C HIS A 47 -14.92 11.14 -10.90
N CYS A 48 -15.91 11.98 -11.23
CA CYS A 48 -15.77 13.03 -12.24
C CYS A 48 -15.13 14.31 -11.70
N ARG A 49 -15.05 14.46 -10.38
CA ARG A 49 -14.58 15.70 -9.72
C ARG A 49 -13.43 15.47 -8.73
N THR A 50 -13.08 14.20 -8.46
CA THR A 50 -11.93 13.88 -7.62
C THR A 50 -10.69 13.72 -8.48
N HIS A 51 -9.62 14.37 -8.04
CA HIS A 51 -8.29 14.21 -8.60
C HIS A 51 -7.38 13.75 -7.47
N GLU A 52 -6.54 12.78 -7.76
CA GLU A 52 -5.43 12.46 -6.89
C GLU A 52 -4.43 13.62 -6.94
N VAL A 53 -4.09 14.13 -5.78
CA VAL A 53 -3.02 15.12 -5.62
C VAL A 53 -1.92 14.43 -4.84
N PRO A 54 -0.88 13.93 -5.52
CA PRO A 54 0.22 13.28 -4.83
C PRO A 54 0.97 14.30 -3.95
N GLU A 55 1.43 13.82 -2.79
CA GLU A 55 2.32 14.60 -1.94
C GLU A 55 3.64 14.89 -2.70
N GLN A 56 4.01 16.17 -2.82
CA GLN A 56 5.19 16.59 -3.61
C GLN A 56 6.50 16.03 -3.08
N ASN A 57 6.56 15.73 -1.80
CA ASN A 57 7.75 15.21 -1.12
C ASN A 57 7.63 13.71 -0.81
N MET A 58 6.66 13.02 -1.42
CA MET A 58 6.43 11.61 -1.14
C MET A 58 7.63 10.74 -1.51
N VAL A 59 7.72 9.61 -0.84
CA VAL A 59 8.50 8.45 -1.29
C VAL A 59 7.56 7.55 -2.09
N PHE A 60 7.93 7.23 -3.31
CA PHE A 60 7.15 6.35 -4.18
C PHE A 60 7.85 4.99 -4.30
N ILE A 61 7.13 3.91 -4.02
CA ILE A 61 7.60 2.54 -4.12
C ILE A 61 6.82 1.85 -5.23
N ASP A 62 7.51 1.21 -6.18
CA ASP A 62 6.92 0.49 -7.30
C ASP A 62 7.54 -0.92 -7.40
N SER A 63 6.84 -1.92 -6.90
CA SER A 63 7.22 -3.33 -6.97
C SER A 63 6.40 -4.03 -8.04
N ARG A 64 6.99 -4.27 -9.21
CA ARG A 64 6.26 -4.83 -10.37
C ARG A 64 6.28 -6.35 -10.42
N ASP A 65 7.37 -6.96 -10.00
CA ASP A 65 7.56 -8.40 -10.03
C ASP A 65 7.33 -8.98 -8.62
N VAL A 66 6.07 -8.91 -8.16
CA VAL A 66 5.69 -9.43 -6.84
C VAL A 66 5.29 -10.90 -6.93
N TYR A 67 5.73 -11.69 -5.96
CA TYR A 67 5.22 -13.04 -5.77
C TYR A 67 3.82 -12.98 -5.16
N ASN A 68 2.87 -13.72 -5.75
CA ASN A 68 1.49 -13.74 -5.30
C ASN A 68 0.86 -15.12 -5.53
N GLY A 69 -0.03 -15.55 -4.62
CA GLY A 69 -0.70 -16.83 -4.71
C GLY A 69 0.24 -18.02 -4.50
N THR A 70 0.12 -19.07 -5.30
CA THR A 70 0.95 -20.28 -5.20
C THR A 70 2.14 -20.18 -6.14
N VAL A 71 3.34 -20.39 -5.63
CA VAL A 71 4.62 -20.27 -6.34
C VAL A 71 5.36 -21.60 -6.26
N GLU A 72 5.97 -22.03 -7.36
CA GLU A 72 6.78 -23.26 -7.39
C GLU A 72 8.03 -23.13 -6.51
N LEU A 73 8.46 -24.24 -5.91
CA LEU A 73 9.67 -24.32 -5.11
C LEU A 73 10.91 -23.96 -5.93
N GLN A 74 11.69 -22.99 -5.45
CA GLN A 74 12.93 -22.50 -6.05
C GLN A 74 13.97 -22.31 -4.95
N ASP A 75 15.25 -22.26 -5.34
CA ASP A 75 16.34 -22.01 -4.37
C ASP A 75 16.31 -20.58 -3.85
N GLU A 76 15.84 -19.62 -4.65
CA GLU A 76 15.84 -18.20 -4.35
C GLU A 76 14.58 -17.50 -4.87
N TYR A 77 14.06 -16.55 -4.09
CA TYR A 77 12.92 -15.71 -4.46
C TYR A 77 13.34 -14.25 -4.34
N MET A 78 13.67 -13.63 -5.46
CA MET A 78 14.15 -12.26 -5.49
C MET A 78 13.01 -11.27 -5.62
N VAL A 79 12.81 -10.46 -4.60
CA VAL A 79 11.93 -9.29 -4.61
C VAL A 79 12.70 -8.08 -5.14
N LYS A 80 12.11 -7.36 -6.10
CA LYS A 80 12.68 -6.16 -6.71
C LYS A 80 11.71 -5.01 -6.58
N THR A 81 12.20 -3.86 -6.19
CA THR A 81 11.41 -2.64 -6.11
C THR A 81 12.18 -1.45 -6.64
N ASN A 82 11.45 -0.48 -7.19
CA ASN A 82 11.98 0.83 -7.52
C ASN A 82 11.47 1.83 -6.47
N VAL A 83 12.38 2.58 -5.84
CA VAL A 83 12.04 3.57 -4.81
C VAL A 83 12.52 4.94 -5.24
N VAL A 84 11.61 5.89 -5.34
CA VAL A 84 11.89 7.25 -5.77
C VAL A 84 11.56 8.24 -4.66
N ASP A 85 12.54 9.02 -4.25
CA ASP A 85 12.34 10.18 -3.37
C ASP A 85 12.07 11.43 -4.20
N TYR A 86 10.83 11.91 -4.17
CA TYR A 86 10.44 13.13 -4.88
C TYR A 86 10.88 14.40 -4.16
N SER A 87 11.15 14.34 -2.86
CA SER A 87 11.67 15.49 -2.10
C SER A 87 13.12 15.83 -2.47
N LYS A 88 13.88 14.84 -2.96
CA LYS A 88 15.32 14.94 -3.25
C LYS A 88 16.17 15.32 -2.04
N THR A 89 15.68 15.04 -0.84
CA THR A 89 16.44 15.28 0.41
C THR A 89 17.42 14.17 0.70
N GLY A 90 17.16 12.97 0.20
CA GLY A 90 17.91 11.75 0.44
C GLY A 90 16.98 10.64 0.92
N LEU A 91 17.23 9.43 0.46
CA LEU A 91 16.46 8.24 0.80
C LEU A 91 17.23 7.42 1.83
N GLU A 92 16.59 7.05 2.93
CA GLU A 92 17.09 6.01 3.81
C GLU A 92 17.02 4.65 3.12
N THR A 93 17.82 3.68 3.56
CA THR A 93 17.81 2.35 2.97
C THR A 93 16.44 1.70 3.15
N PRO A 94 15.74 1.35 2.05
CA PRO A 94 14.45 0.68 2.15
C PRO A 94 14.54 -0.64 2.91
N VAL A 95 13.48 -0.96 3.63
CA VAL A 95 13.39 -2.14 4.49
C VAL A 95 12.28 -3.06 3.99
N ILE A 96 12.59 -4.35 3.88
CA ILE A 96 11.58 -5.38 3.71
C ILE A 96 11.18 -5.92 5.09
N HIS A 97 9.89 -6.03 5.30
CA HIS A 97 9.30 -6.66 6.48
C HIS A 97 8.63 -7.94 6.03
N TYR A 98 8.94 -9.05 6.66
CA TYR A 98 8.36 -10.33 6.25
C TYR A 98 8.04 -11.24 7.42
N SER A 99 7.08 -12.13 7.21
CA SER A 99 6.68 -13.20 8.12
C SER A 99 6.58 -14.50 7.34
N ILE A 100 7.14 -15.56 7.87
CA ILE A 100 7.01 -16.91 7.34
C ILE A 100 6.17 -17.73 8.32
N ASN A 101 5.16 -18.43 7.81
CA ASN A 101 4.25 -19.28 8.59
C ASN A 101 3.58 -18.53 9.77
N ASN A 102 3.19 -17.28 9.55
CA ASN A 102 2.60 -16.39 10.56
C ASN A 102 3.49 -16.14 11.81
N ALA A 103 4.80 -16.27 11.68
CA ALA A 103 5.74 -15.84 12.73
C ALA A 103 5.73 -14.31 12.90
N THR A 104 6.40 -13.82 13.92
CA THR A 104 6.63 -12.37 14.08
C THR A 104 7.37 -11.83 12.86
N TYR A 105 6.98 -10.65 12.40
CA TYR A 105 7.66 -9.98 11.30
C TYR A 105 9.12 -9.72 11.61
N VAL A 106 9.96 -9.99 10.64
CA VAL A 106 11.40 -9.70 10.63
C VAL A 106 11.62 -8.52 9.69
N GLU A 107 12.57 -7.66 10.02
CA GLU A 107 12.97 -6.48 9.26
C GLU A 107 14.37 -6.65 8.72
N GLU A 108 14.56 -6.46 7.41
CA GLU A 108 15.86 -6.56 6.76
C GLU A 108 16.06 -5.43 5.76
N SER A 109 17.26 -4.89 5.71
CA SER A 109 17.61 -3.85 4.74
C SER A 109 17.69 -4.42 3.33
N MET A 110 17.09 -3.74 2.38
CA MET A 110 17.20 -4.11 0.97
C MET A 110 18.54 -3.66 0.39
N ILE A 111 19.01 -4.38 -0.61
CA ILE A 111 20.30 -4.11 -1.29
C ILE A 111 20.03 -3.24 -2.50
N GLN A 112 20.66 -2.07 -2.56
CA GLN A 112 20.62 -1.20 -3.72
C GLN A 112 21.34 -1.84 -4.91
N TYR A 113 20.66 -1.87 -6.06
CA TYR A 113 21.25 -2.39 -7.28
C TYR A 113 22.06 -1.30 -7.99
N LYS A 114 23.39 -1.35 -7.86
CA LYS A 114 24.32 -0.31 -8.33
C LYS A 114 23.88 1.07 -7.78
N ASP A 115 24.21 2.13 -8.43
CA ASP A 115 23.81 3.51 -8.05
C ASP A 115 22.46 3.87 -8.71
N THR A 116 21.45 3.01 -8.56
CA THR A 116 20.11 3.22 -9.14
C THR A 116 19.06 3.34 -8.04
N THR A 117 17.83 3.65 -8.43
CA THR A 117 16.65 3.66 -7.54
C THR A 117 16.05 2.27 -7.32
N ASN A 118 16.71 1.21 -7.83
CA ASN A 118 16.25 -0.17 -7.67
C ASN A 118 16.91 -0.83 -6.47
N TYR A 119 16.09 -1.55 -5.71
CA TYR A 119 16.48 -2.31 -4.53
C TYR A 119 16.01 -3.75 -4.67
N THR A 120 16.75 -4.66 -4.06
CA THR A 120 16.45 -6.10 -4.09
C THR A 120 16.58 -6.71 -2.72
N TYR A 121 15.77 -7.74 -2.48
CA TYR A 121 15.91 -8.68 -1.37
C TYR A 121 15.68 -10.09 -1.89
N THR A 122 16.39 -11.07 -1.36
CA THR A 122 16.27 -12.46 -1.79
C THR A 122 15.96 -13.35 -0.62
N PHE A 123 14.78 -13.98 -0.65
CA PHE A 123 14.47 -15.08 0.27
C PHE A 123 15.21 -16.34 -0.16
N THR A 124 15.79 -17.04 0.78
CA THR A 124 16.48 -18.32 0.58
C THR A 124 16.04 -19.32 1.65
N GLY A 125 16.15 -20.60 1.36
CA GLY A 125 15.85 -21.66 2.31
C GLY A 125 14.38 -21.82 2.64
N LEU A 126 13.47 -21.35 1.77
CA LEU A 126 12.04 -21.64 1.88
C LEU A 126 11.77 -23.07 1.44
N GLU A 127 10.78 -23.70 2.07
CA GLU A 127 10.39 -25.08 1.84
C GLU A 127 8.95 -25.15 1.28
N SER A 128 8.61 -26.29 0.67
CA SER A 128 7.22 -26.53 0.22
C SER A 128 6.25 -26.46 1.41
N GLY A 129 5.19 -25.68 1.26
CA GLY A 129 4.19 -25.39 2.29
C GLY A 129 4.44 -24.09 3.06
N ASP A 130 5.57 -23.42 2.88
CA ASP A 130 5.81 -22.14 3.53
C ASP A 130 4.85 -21.07 3.02
N ASP A 131 4.26 -20.34 3.97
CA ASP A 131 3.36 -19.20 3.80
C ASP A 131 4.15 -17.91 4.09
N VAL A 132 4.43 -17.13 3.04
CA VAL A 132 5.26 -15.92 3.14
C VAL A 132 4.42 -14.68 2.93
N LYS A 133 4.46 -13.77 3.90
CA LYS A 133 3.87 -12.43 3.84
C LYS A 133 4.95 -11.38 3.94
N TYR A 134 4.93 -10.38 3.09
CA TYR A 134 5.91 -9.30 3.14
C TYR A 134 5.36 -7.97 2.66
N TYR A 135 5.96 -6.90 3.10
CA TYR A 135 5.78 -5.56 2.58
C TYR A 135 7.10 -4.78 2.64
N ILE A 136 7.21 -3.73 1.88
CA ILE A 136 8.40 -2.88 1.81
C ILE A 136 8.03 -1.53 2.41
N SER A 137 8.94 -0.95 3.19
CA SER A 137 8.85 0.43 3.65
C SER A 137 10.06 1.23 3.20
N ALA A 138 9.86 2.50 2.97
CA ALA A 138 10.93 3.45 2.70
C ALA A 138 10.58 4.82 3.28
N GLU A 139 11.61 5.54 3.74
CA GLU A 139 11.51 6.87 4.31
C GLU A 139 12.60 7.77 3.71
N ASN A 140 12.32 9.07 3.56
CA ASN A 140 13.31 10.04 3.14
C ASN A 140 13.78 10.91 4.31
N GLU A 141 14.89 11.63 4.14
CA GLU A 141 15.46 12.50 5.18
C GLU A 141 14.54 13.68 5.57
N ALA A 142 13.47 13.94 4.80
CA ALA A 142 12.45 14.93 5.15
C ALA A 142 11.33 14.35 6.04
N GLY A 143 11.38 13.04 6.38
CA GLY A 143 10.42 12.36 7.24
C GLY A 143 9.13 11.90 6.55
N TYR A 144 9.11 11.83 5.21
CA TYR A 144 8.02 11.23 4.47
C TYR A 144 8.29 9.75 4.26
N SER A 145 7.32 8.91 4.61
CA SER A 145 7.42 7.47 4.48
C SER A 145 6.29 6.88 3.63
N SER A 146 6.55 5.73 3.05
CA SER A 146 5.59 4.99 2.25
C SER A 146 5.77 3.48 2.44
N THR A 147 4.74 2.71 2.11
CA THR A 147 4.81 1.24 2.08
C THR A 147 4.27 0.69 0.76
N ASP A 148 4.77 -0.47 0.36
CA ASP A 148 4.25 -1.25 -0.75
C ASP A 148 4.01 -2.72 -0.30
N PRO A 149 2.74 -3.19 -0.29
CA PRO A 149 1.51 -2.46 -0.62
C PRO A 149 1.25 -1.27 0.32
N THR A 150 0.40 -0.34 -0.12
CA THR A 150 0.10 0.91 0.62
C THR A 150 -0.40 0.67 2.05
N CYS A 151 -1.05 -0.46 2.32
CA CYS A 151 -1.52 -0.83 3.66
C CYS A 151 -0.46 -1.56 4.51
N GLY A 152 0.72 -1.82 3.96
CA GLY A 152 1.83 -2.47 4.67
C GLY A 152 1.41 -3.80 5.29
N GLN A 153 1.64 -3.95 6.59
CA GLN A 153 1.33 -5.17 7.33
C GLN A 153 -0.17 -5.56 7.33
N LEU A 154 -1.08 -4.60 7.12
CA LEU A 154 -2.53 -4.88 7.14
C LEU A 154 -3.01 -5.61 5.88
N ASP A 155 -2.31 -5.43 4.76
CA ASP A 155 -2.61 -6.08 3.49
C ASP A 155 -1.30 -6.35 2.73
N PRO A 156 -0.44 -7.28 3.22
CA PRO A 156 0.88 -7.53 2.67
C PRO A 156 0.81 -8.31 1.36
N HIS A 157 1.87 -8.25 0.56
CA HIS A 157 2.09 -9.26 -0.48
C HIS A 157 2.14 -10.64 0.16
N HIS A 158 1.54 -11.63 -0.51
CA HIS A 158 1.36 -12.96 0.05
C HIS A 158 1.56 -14.04 -1.01
N PHE A 159 2.38 -15.04 -0.70
CA PHE A 159 2.56 -16.23 -1.53
C PHE A 159 2.82 -17.48 -0.68
N VAL A 160 2.49 -18.62 -1.26
CA VAL A 160 2.70 -19.95 -0.64
C VAL A 160 3.53 -20.80 -1.58
N ILE A 161 4.52 -21.51 -1.04
CA ILE A 161 5.40 -22.41 -1.79
C ILE A 161 4.70 -23.75 -2.03
N ASN A 162 4.71 -24.22 -3.27
CA ASN A 162 4.08 -25.50 -3.65
C ASN A 162 5.12 -26.63 -3.75
#